data_db21399c2602653481fa1e1f39d35758
#
_entry.id   db21399c2602653481fa1e1f39d35758
#
_cell.length_a   1.000
_cell.length_b   1.000
_cell.length_c   1.000
_cell.angle_alpha   90.00
_cell.angle_beta   90.00
_cell.angle_gamma   90.00
#
_symmetry.space_group_name_H-M   'P 1'
#
loop_
_entity.id
_entity.type
_entity.pdbx_description
1 polymer ?
#
loop_
_entity_poly.entity_id
_entity_poly.type
_entity_poly.pdbx_seq_one_letter_code
_entity_poly.pdbx_strand_id
1 'polypeptide(L)'
;MAISNLEQFCQQFHAFLGEKPDMARLIGTGGSMLSELMSHKEWFGDILRKILFDPDFSESQKAGIWPNEITLHRNPDRSFQVLCYIWGPYLSDTVHDHGSWGIIGSYTRPIVEKKYKRLDDGKREGYAELKETSSAVLQPREVTSVLPLNKGIHRMENQSDDAAITINVYGRTMRKGYIQFFYPESNAVARVYPPKPLKEALAIRAASTLRAPWSEDLLKRVLSSELPDPIRKEGEYALARLKSSL
;
A
#
# COMPACT_ATOMS: atom_id res chain seq x y z
N MET A 1 20.77 -13.18 -5.54
CA MET A 1 19.99 -13.47 -6.76
C MET A 1 19.11 -12.26 -7.02
N ALA A 2 18.84 -11.91 -8.28
CA ALA A 2 17.97 -10.78 -8.62
C ALA A 2 16.52 -11.02 -8.17
N ILE A 3 15.84 -9.96 -7.73
CA ILE A 3 14.43 -9.99 -7.31
C ILE A 3 13.58 -9.43 -8.44
N SER A 4 13.01 -10.30 -9.26
CA SER A 4 12.21 -9.89 -10.41
C SER A 4 10.69 -10.07 -10.22
N ASN A 5 10.28 -10.77 -9.17
CA ASN A 5 8.87 -11.01 -8.86
C ASN A 5 8.63 -11.16 -7.35
N LEU A 6 7.35 -11.16 -6.98
CA LEU A 6 6.90 -11.20 -5.58
C LEU A 6 7.35 -12.47 -4.84
N GLU A 7 7.34 -13.63 -5.51
CA GLU A 7 7.72 -14.89 -4.89
C GLU A 7 9.20 -14.89 -4.48
N GLN A 8 10.09 -14.51 -5.41
CA GLN A 8 11.52 -14.36 -5.14
C GLN A 8 11.79 -13.36 -4.02
N PHE A 9 11.07 -12.22 -4.04
CA PHE A 9 11.15 -11.25 -2.95
C PHE A 9 10.79 -11.90 -1.60
N CYS A 10 9.65 -12.58 -1.53
CA CYS A 10 9.19 -13.18 -0.27
C CYS A 10 10.15 -14.25 0.24
N GLN A 11 10.68 -15.10 -0.64
CA GLN A 11 11.66 -16.14 -0.27
C GLN A 11 12.96 -15.52 0.27
N GLN A 12 13.53 -14.54 -0.43
CA GLN A 12 14.78 -13.90 -0.02
C GLN A 12 14.57 -13.04 1.24
N PHE A 13 13.45 -12.33 1.34
CA PHE A 13 13.14 -11.53 2.51
C PHE A 13 12.91 -12.39 3.76
N HIS A 14 12.25 -13.55 3.60
CA HIS A 14 12.11 -14.51 4.70
C HIS A 14 13.46 -15.05 5.18
N ALA A 15 14.35 -15.44 4.26
CA ALA A 15 15.70 -15.86 4.58
C ALA A 15 16.50 -14.76 5.31
N PHE A 16 16.41 -13.52 4.83
CA PHE A 16 17.02 -12.36 5.46
C PHE A 16 16.50 -12.12 6.88
N LEU A 17 15.19 -12.24 7.13
CA LEU A 17 14.63 -12.14 8.48
C LEU A 17 15.13 -13.25 9.40
N GLY A 18 15.43 -14.44 8.87
CA GLY A 18 16.03 -15.56 9.61
C GLY A 18 17.41 -15.24 10.21
N GLU A 19 18.14 -14.29 9.62
CA GLU A 19 19.40 -13.79 10.16
C GLU A 19 19.22 -12.85 11.38
N LYS A 20 17.98 -12.53 11.76
CA LYS A 20 17.60 -11.64 12.87
C LYS A 20 18.29 -10.25 12.78
N PRO A 21 18.15 -9.53 11.65
CA PRO A 21 18.75 -8.22 11.50
C PRO A 21 18.28 -7.25 12.57
N ASP A 22 19.12 -6.34 12.97
CA ASP A 22 18.69 -5.18 13.74
C ASP A 22 17.80 -4.24 12.89
N MET A 23 17.17 -3.26 13.52
CA MET A 23 16.20 -2.39 12.84
C MET A 23 16.85 -1.56 11.72
N ALA A 24 18.08 -1.11 11.89
CA ALA A 24 18.77 -0.32 10.87
C ALA A 24 19.07 -1.16 9.61
N ARG A 25 19.58 -2.38 9.81
CA ARG A 25 19.85 -3.34 8.74
C ARG A 25 18.52 -3.80 8.09
N LEU A 26 17.47 -4.04 8.89
CA LEU A 26 16.15 -4.42 8.39
C LEU A 26 15.60 -3.36 7.42
N ILE A 27 15.64 -2.09 7.82
CA ILE A 27 15.15 -0.99 6.99
C ILE A 27 16.04 -0.80 5.76
N GLY A 28 17.35 -0.79 5.90
CA GLY A 28 18.28 -0.54 4.80
C GLY A 28 18.27 -1.67 3.77
N THR A 29 18.53 -2.90 4.17
CA THR A 29 18.57 -4.06 3.27
C THR A 29 17.17 -4.42 2.75
N GLY A 30 16.17 -4.44 3.63
CA GLY A 30 14.78 -4.72 3.23
C GLY A 30 14.23 -3.65 2.28
N GLY A 31 14.60 -2.37 2.50
CA GLY A 31 14.26 -1.28 1.58
C GLY A 31 14.89 -1.44 0.20
N SER A 32 16.16 -1.85 0.14
CA SER A 32 16.85 -2.13 -1.13
C SER A 32 16.19 -3.29 -1.88
N MET A 33 15.85 -4.37 -1.18
CA MET A 33 15.12 -5.52 -1.76
C MET A 33 13.75 -5.11 -2.31
N LEU A 34 13.00 -4.29 -1.58
CA LEU A 34 11.70 -3.77 -2.02
C LEU A 34 11.85 -2.85 -3.24
N SER A 35 12.86 -1.97 -3.25
CA SER A 35 13.17 -1.10 -4.40
C SER A 35 13.53 -1.91 -5.64
N GLU A 36 14.24 -3.04 -5.49
CA GLU A 36 14.55 -3.98 -6.59
C GLU A 36 13.27 -4.63 -7.13
N LEU A 37 12.40 -5.18 -6.28
CA LEU A 37 11.10 -5.71 -6.69
C LEU A 37 10.30 -4.68 -7.49
N MET A 38 10.26 -3.43 -7.02
CA MET A 38 9.52 -2.35 -7.65
C MET A 38 10.14 -1.87 -8.98
N SER A 39 11.34 -2.30 -9.33
CA SER A 39 11.91 -2.00 -10.65
C SER A 39 11.24 -2.78 -11.80
N HIS A 40 10.49 -3.84 -11.47
CA HIS A 40 9.78 -4.72 -12.41
C HIS A 40 8.27 -4.48 -12.32
N LYS A 41 7.58 -4.41 -13.48
CA LYS A 41 6.12 -4.16 -13.53
C LYS A 41 5.30 -5.41 -13.86
N GLU A 42 5.92 -6.42 -14.47
CA GLU A 42 5.25 -7.58 -15.05
C GLU A 42 4.53 -8.42 -13.99
N TRP A 43 5.16 -8.66 -12.85
CA TRP A 43 4.57 -9.42 -11.74
C TRP A 43 3.28 -8.76 -11.20
N PHE A 44 3.18 -7.44 -11.24
CA PHE A 44 2.01 -6.73 -10.73
C PHE A 44 0.80 -6.84 -11.68
N GLY A 45 1.05 -7.05 -12.96
CA GLY A 45 -0.01 -7.35 -13.93
C GLY A 45 -0.82 -8.59 -13.56
N ASP A 46 -0.18 -9.62 -13.02
CA ASP A 46 -0.87 -10.83 -12.55
C ASP A 46 -1.74 -10.54 -11.33
N ILE A 47 -1.28 -9.66 -10.44
CA ILE A 47 -2.08 -9.22 -9.28
C ILE A 47 -3.34 -8.47 -9.75
N LEU A 48 -3.21 -7.55 -10.70
CA LEU A 48 -4.37 -6.84 -11.24
C LEU A 48 -5.36 -7.78 -11.93
N ARG A 49 -4.86 -8.77 -12.70
CA ARG A 49 -5.72 -9.80 -13.32
C ARG A 49 -6.49 -10.60 -12.27
N LYS A 50 -5.83 -11.00 -11.17
CA LYS A 50 -6.50 -11.70 -10.07
C LYS A 50 -7.58 -10.85 -9.41
N ILE A 51 -7.32 -9.58 -9.12
CA ILE A 51 -8.32 -8.68 -8.53
C ILE A 51 -9.55 -8.55 -9.44
N LEU A 52 -9.35 -8.49 -10.76
CA LEU A 52 -10.40 -8.20 -11.73
C LEU A 52 -11.16 -9.45 -12.20
N PHE A 53 -10.49 -10.60 -12.26
CA PHE A 53 -11.02 -11.77 -12.96
C PHE A 53 -10.97 -13.09 -12.18
N ASP A 54 -10.47 -13.07 -10.94
CA ASP A 54 -10.43 -14.22 -10.05
C ASP A 54 -11.32 -13.93 -8.82
N PRO A 55 -12.57 -14.44 -8.81
CA PRO A 55 -13.50 -14.24 -7.70
C PRO A 55 -12.95 -14.77 -6.38
N ASP A 56 -12.29 -15.92 -6.40
CA ASP A 56 -11.75 -16.55 -5.17
C ASP A 56 -10.63 -15.67 -4.58
N PHE A 57 -9.77 -15.10 -5.42
CA PHE A 57 -8.78 -14.13 -4.97
C PHE A 57 -9.45 -12.90 -4.38
N SER A 58 -10.45 -12.34 -5.07
CA SER A 58 -11.16 -11.15 -4.61
C SER A 58 -11.87 -11.39 -3.27
N GLU A 59 -12.55 -12.52 -3.10
CA GLU A 59 -13.23 -12.91 -1.86
C GLU A 59 -12.24 -13.22 -0.72
N SER A 60 -11.06 -13.75 -1.04
CA SER A 60 -9.99 -13.97 -0.06
C SER A 60 -9.46 -12.68 0.57
N GLN A 61 -9.64 -11.54 -0.12
CA GLN A 61 -9.25 -10.23 0.36
C GLN A 61 -10.16 -9.79 1.51
N LYS A 62 -9.76 -10.16 2.74
CA LYS A 62 -10.47 -9.71 3.94
C LYS A 62 -10.54 -8.17 3.96
N ALA A 63 -11.70 -7.66 4.34
CA ALA A 63 -11.86 -6.23 4.51
C ALA A 63 -10.84 -5.72 5.54
N GLY A 64 -9.88 -4.92 5.09
CA GLY A 64 -8.91 -4.20 5.92
C GLY A 64 -9.51 -2.91 6.49
N ILE A 65 -8.75 -2.19 7.29
CA ILE A 65 -9.11 -0.84 7.74
C ILE A 65 -9.14 0.11 6.54
N TRP A 66 -8.26 -0.13 5.58
CA TRP A 66 -8.13 0.65 4.38
C TRP A 66 -8.85 -0.03 3.21
N PRO A 67 -9.85 0.61 2.61
CA PRO A 67 -10.61 0.02 1.49
C PRO A 67 -9.75 -0.19 0.22
N ASN A 68 -8.64 0.51 0.12
CA ASN A 68 -7.67 0.41 -0.98
C ASN A 68 -6.52 -0.57 -0.71
N GLU A 69 -6.56 -1.31 0.40
CA GLU A 69 -5.57 -2.33 0.77
C GLU A 69 -5.80 -3.64 0.02
N ILE A 70 -4.72 -4.23 -0.49
CA ILE A 70 -4.71 -5.56 -1.11
C ILE A 70 -3.59 -6.37 -0.46
N THR A 71 -3.93 -7.53 0.07
CA THR A 71 -2.93 -8.47 0.59
C THR A 71 -2.29 -9.23 -0.59
N LEU A 72 -0.99 -9.03 -0.80
CA LEU A 72 -0.21 -9.72 -1.82
C LEU A 72 0.38 -11.03 -1.30
N HIS A 73 0.88 -11.01 -0.06
CA HIS A 73 1.48 -12.18 0.59
C HIS A 73 1.33 -12.10 2.10
N ARG A 74 1.10 -13.25 2.72
CA ARG A 74 1.23 -13.44 4.17
C ARG A 74 2.14 -14.62 4.42
N ASN A 75 3.29 -14.38 5.04
CA ASN A 75 4.21 -15.45 5.34
C ASN A 75 3.58 -16.48 6.31
N PRO A 76 3.70 -17.81 6.07
CA PRO A 76 3.02 -18.83 6.88
C PRO A 76 3.34 -18.76 8.38
N ASP A 77 4.57 -18.40 8.75
CA ASP A 77 5.01 -18.21 10.14
C ASP A 77 4.61 -16.85 10.74
N ARG A 78 3.91 -16.01 9.96
CA ARG A 78 3.47 -14.66 10.32
C ARG A 78 4.61 -13.70 10.69
N SER A 79 5.81 -13.95 10.19
CA SER A 79 6.97 -13.06 10.43
C SER A 79 6.80 -11.72 9.70
N PHE A 80 6.19 -11.74 8.49
CA PHE A 80 5.86 -10.55 7.73
C PHE A 80 4.66 -10.77 6.79
N GLN A 81 4.18 -9.67 6.23
CA GLN A 81 3.20 -9.64 5.13
C GLN A 81 3.59 -8.56 4.12
N VAL A 82 3.19 -8.75 2.87
CA VAL A 82 3.31 -7.75 1.81
C VAL A 82 1.93 -7.29 1.42
N LEU A 83 1.71 -6.00 1.50
CA LEU A 83 0.45 -5.34 1.14
C LEU A 83 0.71 -4.40 -0.03
N CYS A 84 -0.32 -4.17 -0.84
CA CYS A 84 -0.37 -3.11 -1.81
C CYS A 84 -1.49 -2.15 -1.44
N TYR A 85 -1.26 -0.85 -1.60
CA TYR A 85 -2.30 0.17 -1.54
C TYR A 85 -2.40 0.86 -2.90
N ILE A 86 -3.61 0.86 -3.47
CA ILE A 86 -3.88 1.58 -4.70
C ILE A 86 -4.61 2.87 -4.33
N TRP A 87 -3.91 3.98 -4.47
CA TRP A 87 -4.38 5.31 -4.10
C TRP A 87 -5.12 5.92 -5.28
N GLY A 88 -6.39 6.26 -5.11
CA GLY A 88 -7.12 7.06 -6.10
C GLY A 88 -6.55 8.48 -6.23
N PRO A 89 -6.96 9.25 -7.26
CA PRO A 89 -6.56 10.63 -7.41
C PRO A 89 -6.89 11.46 -6.17
N TYR A 90 -5.92 12.27 -5.73
CA TYR A 90 -6.05 13.17 -4.56
C TYR A 90 -6.47 12.50 -3.25
N LEU A 91 -6.31 11.17 -3.17
CA LEU A 91 -6.63 10.40 -1.97
C LEU A 91 -5.52 10.56 -0.94
N SER A 92 -5.91 10.86 0.28
CA SER A 92 -5.03 10.80 1.45
C SER A 92 -5.63 9.89 2.52
N ASP A 93 -4.77 9.24 3.30
CA ASP A 93 -5.20 8.59 4.52
C ASP A 93 -5.31 9.59 5.70
N THR A 94 -5.90 9.13 6.79
CA THR A 94 -5.87 9.85 8.06
C THR A 94 -4.52 9.63 8.74
N VAL A 95 -4.01 10.62 9.49
CA VAL A 95 -2.82 10.42 10.31
C VAL A 95 -3.02 9.21 11.22
N HIS A 96 -2.13 8.22 11.16
CA HIS A 96 -2.32 6.94 11.85
C HIS A 96 -1.01 6.33 12.34
N ASP A 97 -1.14 5.34 13.22
CA ASP A 97 -0.03 4.50 13.66
C ASP A 97 -0.11 3.09 13.05
N HIS A 98 0.91 2.30 13.29
CA HIS A 98 1.02 0.91 12.85
C HIS A 98 1.19 -0.05 14.01
N GLY A 99 0.62 -1.27 13.89
CA GLY A 99 0.81 -2.34 14.85
C GLY A 99 2.19 -3.00 14.80
N SER A 100 3.00 -2.71 13.78
CA SER A 100 4.31 -3.31 13.54
C SER A 100 5.27 -2.30 12.90
N TRP A 101 6.51 -2.70 12.70
CA TRP A 101 7.40 -1.99 11.77
C TRP A 101 6.89 -2.17 10.34
N GLY A 102 7.17 -1.20 9.47
CA GLY A 102 6.87 -1.26 8.05
C GLY A 102 7.99 -0.67 7.19
N ILE A 103 8.17 -1.23 6.00
CA ILE A 103 8.94 -0.67 4.89
C ILE A 103 7.95 -0.38 3.77
N ILE A 104 7.89 0.85 3.32
CA ILE A 104 6.86 1.35 2.39
C ILE A 104 7.57 1.91 1.17
N GLY A 105 7.22 1.41 -0.01
CA GLY A 105 7.80 1.86 -1.27
C GLY A 105 6.77 2.50 -2.19
N SER A 106 7.10 3.63 -2.80
CA SER A 106 6.33 4.19 -3.92
C SER A 106 6.62 3.39 -5.18
N TYR A 107 5.57 2.88 -5.85
CA TYR A 107 5.75 1.98 -7.00
C TYR A 107 5.54 2.68 -8.34
N THR A 108 4.52 3.51 -8.50
CA THR A 108 4.17 4.06 -9.82
C THR A 108 4.25 5.56 -9.95
N ARG A 109 3.79 6.32 -8.97
CA ARG A 109 3.76 7.79 -8.97
C ARG A 109 4.31 8.32 -7.67
N PRO A 110 4.74 9.60 -7.62
CA PRO A 110 5.16 10.21 -6.38
C PRO A 110 4.05 10.13 -5.32
N ILE A 111 4.44 9.83 -4.09
CA ILE A 111 3.56 9.79 -2.92
C ILE A 111 4.13 10.74 -1.86
N VAL A 112 3.31 11.57 -1.27
CA VAL A 112 3.73 12.44 -0.17
C VAL A 112 3.57 11.71 1.14
N GLU A 113 4.61 11.74 2.00
CA GLU A 113 4.55 11.24 3.36
C GLU A 113 4.80 12.38 4.34
N LYS A 114 3.95 12.47 5.36
CA LYS A 114 4.16 13.33 6.53
C LYS A 114 4.31 12.47 7.77
N LYS A 115 5.35 12.72 8.57
CA LYS A 115 5.59 12.01 9.84
C LYS A 115 5.32 12.90 11.03
N TYR A 116 4.87 12.27 12.11
CA TYR A 116 4.47 12.97 13.32
C TYR A 116 5.10 12.36 14.56
N LYS A 117 5.36 13.21 15.54
CA LYS A 117 5.75 12.80 16.90
C LYS A 117 4.60 13.10 17.85
N ARG A 118 4.23 12.13 18.67
CA ARG A 118 3.30 12.33 19.78
C ARG A 118 4.01 13.06 20.93
N LEU A 119 3.41 14.11 21.45
CA LEU A 119 3.97 14.95 22.50
C LEU A 119 3.43 14.63 23.90
N ASP A 120 2.16 14.15 23.99
CA ASP A 120 1.53 13.73 25.23
C ASP A 120 1.99 12.31 25.66
N ASP A 121 1.69 11.94 26.91
CA ASP A 121 2.10 10.63 27.48
C ASP A 121 1.19 9.45 27.08
N GLY A 122 0.11 9.70 26.33
CA GLY A 122 -0.83 8.70 25.85
C GLY A 122 -1.79 8.11 26.88
N LYS A 123 -1.85 8.66 28.10
CA LYS A 123 -2.71 8.13 29.17
C LYS A 123 -4.15 8.64 29.11
N ARG A 124 -4.35 9.83 28.54
CA ARG A 124 -5.68 10.41 28.42
C ARG A 124 -6.42 9.77 27.23
N GLU A 125 -7.50 9.06 27.49
CA GLU A 125 -8.33 8.45 26.46
C GLU A 125 -8.91 9.50 25.50
N GLY A 126 -8.90 9.22 24.20
CA GLY A 126 -9.43 10.12 23.16
C GLY A 126 -8.56 11.33 22.86
N TYR A 127 -7.42 11.53 23.54
CA TYR A 127 -6.55 12.68 23.37
C TYR A 127 -5.18 12.29 22.84
N ALA A 128 -4.67 13.06 21.89
CA ALA A 128 -3.29 12.97 21.43
C ALA A 128 -2.82 14.31 20.86
N GLU A 129 -1.74 14.85 21.39
CA GLU A 129 -1.07 16.02 20.85
C GLU A 129 0.05 15.56 19.89
N LEU A 130 -0.01 16.01 18.63
CA LEU A 130 0.97 15.67 17.61
C LEU A 130 1.72 16.90 17.10
N LYS A 131 2.98 16.67 16.73
CA LYS A 131 3.81 17.63 15.98
C LYS A 131 4.29 16.97 14.70
N GLU A 132 4.06 17.59 13.54
CA GLU A 132 4.70 17.20 12.29
C GLU A 132 6.21 17.35 12.40
N THR A 133 6.94 16.30 12.05
CA THR A 133 8.41 16.25 12.15
C THR A 133 9.09 16.27 10.79
N SER A 134 8.42 15.77 9.75
CA SER A 134 8.94 15.81 8.39
C SER A 134 7.80 15.67 7.37
N SER A 135 8.04 16.22 6.18
CA SER A 135 7.25 16.00 4.97
C SER A 135 8.20 15.68 3.82
N ALA A 136 7.95 14.61 3.08
CA ALA A 136 8.78 14.15 1.97
C ALA A 136 7.92 13.67 0.81
N VAL A 137 8.43 13.82 -0.41
CA VAL A 137 7.84 13.25 -1.63
C VAL A 137 8.68 12.04 -2.01
N LEU A 138 8.11 10.85 -1.90
CA LEU A 138 8.73 9.61 -2.34
C LEU A 138 8.52 9.46 -3.84
N GLN A 139 9.60 9.47 -4.60
CA GLN A 139 9.57 9.18 -6.03
C GLN A 139 9.38 7.67 -6.28
N PRO A 140 8.93 7.25 -7.47
CA PRO A 140 8.84 5.82 -7.80
C PRO A 140 10.14 5.08 -7.49
N ARG A 141 10.03 3.94 -6.78
CA ARG A 141 11.10 3.09 -6.24
C ARG A 141 11.80 3.61 -4.98
N GLU A 142 11.51 4.82 -4.55
CA GLU A 142 11.97 5.26 -3.23
C GLU A 142 11.18 4.59 -2.11
N VAL A 143 11.86 4.38 -0.99
CA VAL A 143 11.30 3.70 0.18
C VAL A 143 11.41 4.55 1.43
N THR A 144 10.42 4.41 2.30
CA THR A 144 10.40 4.94 3.65
C THR A 144 10.13 3.82 4.65
N SER A 145 10.13 4.14 5.93
CA SER A 145 9.83 3.17 6.98
C SER A 145 9.03 3.78 8.10
N VAL A 146 8.25 2.92 8.77
CA VAL A 146 7.53 3.24 10.00
C VAL A 146 7.95 2.30 11.11
N LEU A 147 8.01 2.80 12.33
CA LEU A 147 8.25 2.00 13.53
C LEU A 147 6.90 1.65 14.19
N PRO A 148 6.86 0.63 15.08
CA PRO A 148 5.62 0.26 15.73
C PRO A 148 5.02 1.36 16.61
N LEU A 149 3.68 1.42 16.65
CA LEU A 149 2.89 2.25 17.55
C LEU A 149 3.25 3.75 17.43
N ASN A 150 3.25 4.46 18.53
CA ASN A 150 3.50 5.91 18.59
C ASN A 150 4.86 6.36 18.00
N LYS A 151 5.76 5.41 17.66
CA LYS A 151 7.05 5.73 17.02
C LYS A 151 6.95 5.82 15.49
N GLY A 152 5.83 5.42 14.90
CA GLY A 152 5.64 5.39 13.46
C GLY A 152 4.33 6.06 13.03
N ILE A 153 3.97 7.18 13.64
CA ILE A 153 2.78 7.95 13.26
C ILE A 153 3.07 8.71 11.97
N HIS A 154 2.25 8.47 10.95
CA HIS A 154 2.40 9.16 9.69
C HIS A 154 1.05 9.32 8.95
N ARG A 155 1.09 10.01 7.81
CA ARG A 155 0.05 10.14 6.81
C ARG A 155 0.67 10.04 5.43
N MET A 156 -0.01 9.37 4.51
CA MET A 156 0.37 9.31 3.10
C MET A 156 -0.70 9.94 2.21
N GLU A 157 -0.28 10.49 1.08
CA GLU A 157 -1.17 11.24 0.18
C GLU A 157 -0.72 11.10 -1.27
N ASN A 158 -1.65 10.72 -2.14
CA ASN A 158 -1.50 10.83 -3.58
C ASN A 158 -2.00 12.21 -4.02
N GLN A 159 -1.10 13.11 -4.39
CA GLN A 159 -1.44 14.45 -4.89
C GLN A 159 -1.60 14.51 -6.41
N SER A 160 -1.51 13.38 -7.11
CA SER A 160 -1.69 13.33 -8.56
C SER A 160 -3.16 13.14 -8.96
N ASP A 161 -3.46 13.45 -10.21
CA ASP A 161 -4.77 13.31 -10.84
C ASP A 161 -5.10 11.88 -11.31
N ASP A 162 -4.22 10.91 -11.02
CA ASP A 162 -4.36 9.50 -11.40
C ASP A 162 -4.03 8.57 -10.23
N ALA A 163 -4.20 7.25 -10.40
CA ALA A 163 -3.88 6.28 -9.38
C ALA A 163 -2.37 6.19 -9.10
N ALA A 164 -2.00 6.18 -7.83
CA ALA A 164 -0.67 5.83 -7.36
C ALA A 164 -0.70 4.46 -6.65
N ILE A 165 0.45 3.80 -6.58
CA ILE A 165 0.56 2.49 -5.93
C ILE A 165 1.73 2.52 -4.96
N THR A 166 1.51 2.00 -3.75
CA THR A 166 2.59 1.68 -2.80
C THR A 166 2.63 0.19 -2.52
N ILE A 167 3.84 -0.37 -2.37
CA ILE A 167 4.08 -1.75 -1.92
C ILE A 167 4.69 -1.67 -0.54
N ASN A 168 4.06 -2.34 0.41
CA ASN A 168 4.37 -2.19 1.81
C ASN A 168 4.67 -3.55 2.44
N VAL A 169 5.77 -3.65 3.17
CA VAL A 169 6.14 -4.85 3.93
C VAL A 169 5.99 -4.55 5.41
N TYR A 170 5.14 -5.30 6.08
CA TYR A 170 4.92 -5.14 7.53
C TYR A 170 5.34 -6.39 8.28
N GLY A 171 5.98 -6.18 9.43
CA GLY A 171 6.38 -7.26 10.33
C GLY A 171 5.24 -7.80 11.19
N ARG A 172 5.60 -8.68 12.12
CA ARG A 172 4.65 -9.25 13.08
C ARG A 172 3.97 -8.15 13.88
N THR A 173 2.64 -8.19 13.91
CA THR A 173 1.82 -7.22 14.63
C THR A 173 1.98 -7.36 16.15
N MET A 174 2.34 -6.28 16.82
CA MET A 174 2.40 -6.17 18.28
C MET A 174 1.02 -5.81 18.87
N ARG A 175 0.20 -5.05 18.15
CA ARG A 175 -1.18 -4.71 18.52
C ARG A 175 -2.14 -5.27 17.48
N LYS A 176 -3.20 -5.95 17.92
CA LYS A 176 -4.20 -6.60 17.06
C LYS A 176 -5.54 -5.87 17.12
N GLY A 177 -6.28 -5.93 16.02
CA GLY A 177 -7.70 -5.61 15.94
C GLY A 177 -8.06 -4.16 15.64
N TYR A 178 -7.15 -3.20 15.80
CA TYR A 178 -7.38 -1.79 15.46
C TYR A 178 -6.06 -1.08 15.16
N ILE A 179 -6.15 0.08 14.52
CA ILE A 179 -5.11 1.11 14.49
C ILE A 179 -5.65 2.39 15.12
N GLN A 180 -4.77 3.32 15.47
CA GLN A 180 -5.18 4.64 15.96
C GLN A 180 -5.17 5.63 14.81
N PHE A 181 -6.29 6.35 14.65
CA PHE A 181 -6.37 7.53 13.83
C PHE A 181 -6.24 8.76 14.71
N PHE A 182 -5.41 9.68 14.28
CA PHE A 182 -5.11 10.92 14.98
C PHE A 182 -5.68 12.10 14.20
N TYR A 183 -6.19 13.07 14.91
CA TYR A 183 -6.79 14.30 14.40
C TYR A 183 -6.04 15.49 15.01
N PRO A 184 -4.91 15.92 14.41
CA PRO A 184 -4.04 16.96 15.00
C PRO A 184 -4.76 18.27 15.28
N GLU A 185 -5.71 18.67 14.43
CA GLU A 185 -6.47 19.92 14.55
C GLU A 185 -7.34 19.99 15.81
N SER A 186 -7.76 18.85 16.33
CA SER A 186 -8.59 18.73 17.54
C SER A 186 -7.87 18.08 18.72
N ASN A 187 -6.60 17.71 18.55
CA ASN A 187 -5.84 16.91 19.51
C ASN A 187 -6.57 15.62 19.91
N ALA A 188 -7.26 14.99 18.97
CA ALA A 188 -8.05 13.79 19.22
C ALA A 188 -7.37 12.53 18.65
N VAL A 189 -7.66 11.38 19.26
CA VAL A 189 -7.29 10.06 18.79
C VAL A 189 -8.46 9.10 18.92
N ALA A 190 -8.63 8.23 17.91
CA ALA A 190 -9.68 7.20 17.90
C ALA A 190 -9.14 5.84 17.46
N ARG A 191 -9.79 4.75 17.92
CA ARG A 191 -9.55 3.39 17.41
C ARG A 191 -10.46 3.10 16.24
N VAL A 192 -9.93 2.49 15.18
CA VAL A 192 -10.66 2.27 13.93
C VAL A 192 -10.55 0.82 13.45
N TYR A 193 -11.64 0.29 12.90
CA TYR A 193 -11.91 -1.11 12.53
C TYR A 193 -12.47 -1.24 11.07
N PRO A 194 -12.33 -2.36 10.30
CA PRO A 194 -12.44 -2.40 8.82
C PRO A 194 -13.78 -2.67 8.05
N PRO A 195 -13.95 -2.29 6.75
CA PRO A 195 -14.95 -2.78 5.76
C PRO A 195 -14.50 -2.98 4.27
N LYS A 196 -15.38 -3.40 3.36
CA LYS A 196 -15.17 -3.82 1.94
C LYS A 196 -16.15 -3.05 1.00
N PRO A 197 -16.01 -2.77 -0.31
CA PRO A 197 -15.23 -3.15 -1.48
C PRO A 197 -14.95 -1.99 -2.50
N LEU A 198 -13.76 -1.42 -2.64
CA LEU A 198 -13.37 -0.45 -3.68
C LEU A 198 -12.15 -0.90 -4.52
N LYS A 199 -11.69 -2.14 -4.30
CA LYS A 199 -10.40 -2.62 -4.84
C LYS A 199 -10.39 -2.74 -6.36
N GLU A 200 -11.48 -3.18 -6.95
CA GLU A 200 -11.57 -3.41 -8.41
C GLU A 200 -11.45 -2.09 -9.19
N ALA A 201 -12.21 -1.06 -8.82
CA ALA A 201 -12.14 0.25 -9.46
C ALA A 201 -10.72 0.85 -9.40
N LEU A 202 -10.06 0.72 -8.23
CA LEU A 202 -8.69 1.21 -8.06
C LEU A 202 -7.68 0.36 -8.87
N ALA A 203 -7.89 -0.96 -8.99
CA ALA A 203 -7.04 -1.83 -9.82
C ALA A 203 -7.11 -1.45 -11.30
N ILE A 204 -8.31 -1.13 -11.82
CA ILE A 204 -8.51 -0.66 -13.19
C ILE A 204 -7.72 0.64 -13.42
N ARG A 205 -7.81 1.62 -12.53
CA ARG A 205 -7.04 2.87 -12.63
C ARG A 205 -5.54 2.61 -12.57
N ALA A 206 -5.09 1.70 -11.69
CA ALA A 206 -3.68 1.32 -11.59
C ALA A 206 -3.15 0.73 -12.89
N ALA A 207 -3.95 -0.05 -13.64
CA ALA A 207 -3.55 -0.61 -14.91
C ALA A 207 -3.20 0.50 -15.94
N SER A 208 -3.96 1.61 -15.98
CA SER A 208 -3.61 2.75 -16.84
C SER A 208 -2.37 3.50 -16.39
N THR A 209 -2.14 3.59 -15.07
CA THR A 209 -0.98 4.27 -14.48
C THR A 209 0.34 3.53 -14.71
N LEU A 210 0.30 2.19 -14.65
CA LEU A 210 1.48 1.34 -14.85
C LEU A 210 2.05 1.43 -16.26
N ARG A 211 1.21 1.69 -17.28
CA ARG A 211 1.61 1.79 -18.70
C ARG A 211 2.53 0.66 -19.15
N ALA A 212 2.31 -0.54 -18.64
CA ALA A 212 3.04 -1.73 -19.01
C ALA A 212 2.50 -2.28 -20.34
N PRO A 213 3.26 -3.12 -21.08
CA PRO A 213 2.80 -3.70 -22.35
C PRO A 213 1.46 -4.44 -22.26
N TRP A 214 1.15 -5.00 -21.10
CA TRP A 214 -0.11 -5.73 -20.83
C TRP A 214 -1.28 -4.81 -20.39
N SER A 215 -1.05 -3.53 -20.09
CA SER A 215 -2.07 -2.63 -19.51
C SER A 215 -3.29 -2.46 -20.42
N GLU A 216 -3.07 -2.26 -21.72
CA GLU A 216 -4.17 -2.07 -22.68
C GLU A 216 -5.03 -3.34 -22.82
N ASP A 217 -4.39 -4.50 -22.92
CA ASP A 217 -5.11 -5.77 -23.07
C ASP A 217 -5.91 -6.11 -21.81
N LEU A 218 -5.35 -5.81 -20.61
CA LEU A 218 -6.07 -5.97 -19.35
C LEU A 218 -7.33 -5.08 -19.32
N LEU A 219 -7.22 -3.82 -19.72
CA LEU A 219 -8.36 -2.89 -19.75
C LEU A 219 -9.41 -3.28 -20.79
N LYS A 220 -9.03 -3.76 -21.98
CA LYS A 220 -9.95 -4.31 -22.96
C LYS A 220 -10.72 -5.53 -22.41
N ARG A 221 -10.02 -6.40 -21.66
CA ARG A 221 -10.65 -7.55 -21.01
C ARG A 221 -11.65 -7.13 -19.92
N VAL A 222 -11.38 -6.06 -19.18
CA VAL A 222 -12.35 -5.45 -18.24
C VAL A 222 -13.64 -5.08 -18.97
N LEU A 223 -13.55 -4.42 -20.14
CA LEU A 223 -14.72 -3.98 -20.88
C LEU A 223 -15.55 -5.12 -21.44
N SER A 224 -14.95 -6.28 -21.73
CA SER A 224 -15.62 -7.48 -22.23
C SER A 224 -16.06 -8.45 -21.13
N SER A 225 -15.81 -8.15 -19.86
CA SER A 225 -16.17 -9.01 -18.73
C SER A 225 -17.55 -8.67 -18.13
N GLU A 226 -18.12 -9.62 -17.37
CA GLU A 226 -19.41 -9.45 -16.67
C GLU A 226 -19.30 -8.67 -15.36
N LEU A 227 -18.42 -7.66 -15.32
CA LEU A 227 -18.30 -6.80 -14.14
C LEU A 227 -19.50 -5.84 -14.03
N PRO A 228 -19.86 -5.40 -12.80
CA PRO A 228 -20.92 -4.42 -12.60
C PRO A 228 -20.70 -3.13 -13.40
N ASP A 229 -21.77 -2.52 -13.91
CA ASP A 229 -21.71 -1.31 -14.75
C ASP A 229 -20.83 -0.19 -14.20
N PRO A 230 -20.84 0.14 -12.89
CA PRO A 230 -19.96 1.18 -12.36
C PRO A 230 -18.47 0.83 -12.52
N ILE A 231 -18.12 -0.45 -12.37
CA ILE A 231 -16.72 -0.93 -12.50
C ILE A 231 -16.30 -0.93 -13.98
N ARG A 232 -17.20 -1.33 -14.89
CA ARG A 232 -16.95 -1.29 -16.32
C ARG A 232 -16.72 0.14 -16.83
N LYS A 233 -17.47 1.13 -16.32
CA LYS A 233 -17.26 2.56 -16.62
C LYS A 233 -15.86 3.04 -16.19
N GLU A 234 -15.32 2.56 -15.08
CA GLU A 234 -13.93 2.84 -14.70
C GLU A 234 -12.95 2.28 -15.75
N GLY A 235 -13.23 1.12 -16.35
CA GLY A 235 -12.45 0.56 -17.44
C GLY A 235 -12.44 1.44 -18.69
N GLU A 236 -13.59 2.00 -19.09
CA GLU A 236 -13.69 2.96 -20.20
C GLU A 236 -12.84 4.20 -19.96
N TYR A 237 -12.97 4.76 -18.76
CA TYR A 237 -12.19 5.94 -18.34
C TYR A 237 -10.68 5.65 -18.33
N ALA A 238 -10.26 4.54 -17.72
CA ALA A 238 -8.86 4.16 -17.62
C ALA A 238 -8.22 3.90 -19.00
N LEU A 239 -8.97 3.26 -19.92
CA LEU A 239 -8.50 3.02 -21.28
C LEU A 239 -8.37 4.33 -22.08
N ALA A 240 -9.31 5.26 -21.92
CA ALA A 240 -9.23 6.58 -22.53
C ALA A 240 -8.00 7.34 -22.04
N ARG A 241 -7.72 7.34 -20.75
CA ARG A 241 -6.51 7.97 -20.16
C ARG A 241 -5.21 7.31 -20.62
N LEU A 242 -5.16 5.99 -20.74
CA LEU A 242 -3.99 5.29 -21.26
C LEU A 242 -3.64 5.77 -22.67
N LYS A 243 -4.65 6.02 -23.52
CA LYS A 243 -4.51 6.45 -24.92
C LYS A 243 -4.25 7.95 -25.08
N SER A 244 -4.79 8.81 -24.23
CA SER A 244 -4.69 10.28 -24.35
C SER A 244 -3.32 10.85 -23.99
N SER A 245 -2.39 10.04 -23.52
CA SER A 245 -1.06 10.46 -23.08
C SER A 245 0.06 9.93 -23.99
N LEU A 246 -0.30 9.50 -25.20
CA LEU A 246 0.57 9.27 -26.34
C LEU A 246 0.54 10.49 -27.26
#